data_3a05fd2f74b9c7e851184bd5bb39c765
#
_entry.id   3a05fd2f74b9c7e851184bd5bb39c765
#
_cell.length_a   1.000
_cell.length_b   1.000
_cell.length_c   1.000
_cell.angle_alpha   90.00
_cell.angle_beta   90.00
_cell.angle_gamma   90.00
#
_symmetry.space_group_name_H-M   'P 1'
#
loop_
_entity.id
_entity.type
_entity.pdbx_description
1 polymer ?
#
loop_
_entity_poly.entity_id
_entity_poly.type
_entity_poly.pdbx_seq_one_letter_code
_entity_poly.pdbx_strand_id
1 'polypeptide(L)'
;MARTIEIMINGRRMETLEGKTILEVCQEKGIYIPTLCHLEGLTSRGSCRMCLVRVEGAKTFLPACTTEAKEGMVVITEDQELVSLKKSILELLFSERNHLCMFCEKSGDCKLQSLAYRFGLDHVRYSFNWRKFQLDVGRKYFLFDQNRCILCRRCIRACEEIAGHAVLTVKDRGPDLMVCADLDLPFEQSTCVSCGTCLQVCPTGALSDKYSAYVGREEHFDRKRTVCTFCSIGCSIDVLSRDGVPAKIEGVWNEGPSSGILCVKGRFEPFYEDRPKIKDPMIRKNGQLVPVDWDEAESHILENLKLLGGVEHCIGLISSRVTNEATKVFKAFFGQNGYLIEGSGAPEGNATLSDIDAADVVVVAGINLEKDCQVASSFVKRAFNRGAEVVVIGSAGKNVDKRATKRYRNWNEKVTTALQEGANPVLLYGGGVDSQQLRRIRELCPEIKCVGLANGVNSRGLEREGIPLWEGKEIEKAVYVIACDETLDERLEFNLRKAEFIIVQSAFETSLTRKAHVV
;
A
#
# COMPACT_ATOMS: atom_id res chain seq x y z
N MET A 1 6.92 -9.90 32.84
CA MET A 1 6.25 -10.89 31.99
C MET A 1 4.77 -10.82 32.29
N ALA A 2 3.88 -10.83 31.29
CA ALA A 2 2.44 -10.86 31.54
C ALA A 2 2.06 -12.16 32.25
N ARG A 3 1.18 -12.08 33.25
CA ARG A 3 0.70 -13.22 34.04
C ARG A 3 -0.19 -14.10 33.16
N THR A 4 -0.03 -15.41 33.22
CA THR A 4 -0.98 -16.36 32.64
C THR A 4 -2.20 -16.48 33.55
N ILE A 5 -3.39 -16.43 32.96
CA ILE A 5 -4.68 -16.58 33.62
C ILE A 5 -5.47 -17.72 32.97
N GLU A 6 -6.37 -18.36 33.74
CA GLU A 6 -7.28 -19.38 33.25
C GLU A 6 -8.71 -18.81 33.14
N ILE A 7 -9.36 -19.04 32.00
CA ILE A 7 -10.76 -18.69 31.75
C ILE A 7 -11.52 -19.88 31.17
N MET A 8 -12.83 -19.88 31.32
CA MET A 8 -13.70 -20.88 30.72
C MET A 8 -14.49 -20.25 29.56
N ILE A 9 -14.38 -20.81 28.35
CA ILE A 9 -15.15 -20.34 27.19
C ILE A 9 -15.96 -21.52 26.62
N ASN A 10 -17.27 -21.38 26.59
CA ASN A 10 -18.22 -22.42 26.12
C ASN A 10 -17.97 -23.77 26.81
N GLY A 11 -17.71 -23.76 28.12
CA GLY A 11 -17.46 -24.96 28.93
C GLY A 11 -16.05 -25.56 28.79
N ARG A 12 -15.13 -24.93 28.06
CA ARG A 12 -13.75 -25.38 27.91
C ARG A 12 -12.81 -24.44 28.66
N ARG A 13 -11.91 -25.01 29.46
CA ARG A 13 -10.84 -24.25 30.14
C ARG A 13 -9.76 -23.87 29.14
N MET A 14 -9.28 -22.64 29.24
CA MET A 14 -8.30 -22.04 28.32
C MET A 14 -7.35 -21.14 29.08
N GLU A 15 -6.08 -21.30 28.83
CA GLU A 15 -5.04 -20.41 29.33
C GLU A 15 -4.82 -19.25 28.34
N THR A 16 -4.62 -18.07 28.87
CA THR A 16 -4.30 -16.85 28.11
C THR A 16 -3.44 -15.91 28.95
N LEU A 17 -2.95 -14.83 28.33
CA LEU A 17 -2.22 -13.78 29.03
C LEU A 17 -3.18 -12.71 29.55
N GLU A 18 -2.91 -12.24 30.76
CA GLU A 18 -3.60 -11.08 31.36
C GLU A 18 -3.47 -9.83 30.46
N GLY A 19 -4.54 -9.04 30.38
CA GLY A 19 -4.61 -7.84 29.52
C GLY A 19 -5.18 -8.07 28.12
N LYS A 20 -5.38 -9.33 27.69
CA LYS A 20 -6.08 -9.63 26.45
C LYS A 20 -7.58 -9.48 26.60
N THR A 21 -8.25 -9.01 25.53
CA THR A 21 -9.71 -9.00 25.47
C THR A 21 -10.28 -10.40 25.23
N ILE A 22 -11.54 -10.62 25.63
CA ILE A 22 -12.24 -11.90 25.35
C ILE A 22 -12.21 -12.23 23.86
N LEU A 23 -12.32 -11.21 22.98
CA LEU A 23 -12.27 -11.41 21.53
C LEU A 23 -10.92 -11.94 21.06
N GLU A 24 -9.81 -11.35 21.53
CA GLU A 24 -8.45 -11.78 21.19
C GLU A 24 -8.20 -13.21 21.64
N VAL A 25 -8.62 -13.56 22.86
CA VAL A 25 -8.52 -14.95 23.35
C VAL A 25 -9.31 -15.91 22.47
N CYS A 26 -10.54 -15.56 22.11
CA CYS A 26 -11.37 -16.38 21.23
C CYS A 26 -10.73 -16.55 19.84
N GLN A 27 -10.16 -15.51 19.26
CA GLN A 27 -9.47 -15.58 17.97
C GLN A 27 -8.25 -16.50 18.01
N GLU A 28 -7.40 -16.40 19.03
CA GLU A 28 -6.25 -17.29 19.23
C GLU A 28 -6.63 -18.76 19.39
N LYS A 29 -7.79 -19.01 19.97
CA LYS A 29 -8.29 -20.39 20.19
C LYS A 29 -9.22 -20.87 19.06
N GLY A 30 -9.33 -20.12 17.95
CA GLY A 30 -10.17 -20.48 16.81
C GLY A 30 -11.67 -20.39 17.06
N ILE A 31 -12.11 -19.66 18.11
CA ILE A 31 -13.53 -19.45 18.42
C ILE A 31 -14.02 -18.19 17.70
N TYR A 32 -14.97 -18.36 16.80
CA TYR A 32 -15.49 -17.26 16.02
C TYR A 32 -16.48 -16.40 16.82
N ILE A 33 -16.19 -15.11 16.93
CA ILE A 33 -17.10 -14.07 17.42
C ILE A 33 -17.32 -13.04 16.29
N PRO A 34 -18.58 -12.77 15.88
CA PRO A 34 -18.85 -11.82 14.80
C PRO A 34 -18.51 -10.38 15.21
N THR A 35 -17.91 -9.63 14.28
CA THR A 35 -17.56 -8.22 14.49
C THR A 35 -17.83 -7.39 13.24
N LEU A 36 -18.25 -6.13 13.41
CA LEU A 36 -18.36 -5.14 12.33
C LEU A 36 -17.47 -3.91 12.57
N CYS A 37 -17.33 -3.44 13.81
CA CYS A 37 -16.50 -2.28 14.11
C CYS A 37 -15.05 -2.63 14.53
N HIS A 38 -14.80 -3.83 15.04
CA HIS A 38 -13.46 -4.29 15.38
C HIS A 38 -12.72 -4.78 14.13
N LEU A 39 -11.45 -4.47 14.04
CA LEU A 39 -10.48 -5.02 13.09
C LEU A 39 -9.13 -5.09 13.82
N GLU A 40 -8.41 -6.17 13.65
CA GLU A 40 -7.06 -6.33 14.19
C GLU A 40 -6.14 -5.19 13.70
N GLY A 41 -5.29 -4.68 14.58
CA GLY A 41 -4.43 -3.53 14.30
C GLY A 41 -5.10 -2.16 14.44
N LEU A 42 -6.40 -2.10 14.78
CA LEU A 42 -7.13 -0.87 15.10
C LEU A 42 -7.63 -0.88 16.54
N THR A 43 -7.62 0.27 17.19
CA THR A 43 -8.21 0.43 18.53
C THR A 43 -9.65 -0.05 18.55
N SER A 44 -10.02 -0.86 19.55
CA SER A 44 -11.38 -1.39 19.69
C SER A 44 -12.33 -0.35 20.28
N ARG A 45 -13.57 -0.24 19.74
CA ARG A 45 -14.58 0.74 20.19
C ARG A 45 -15.84 0.15 20.79
N GLY A 46 -16.12 -1.14 20.54
CA GLY A 46 -17.32 -1.81 21.03
C GLY A 46 -18.64 -1.22 20.52
N SER A 47 -18.65 -0.43 19.42
CA SER A 47 -19.81 0.36 19.00
C SER A 47 -20.88 -0.45 18.26
N CYS A 48 -20.52 -1.47 17.48
CA CYS A 48 -21.47 -2.24 16.68
C CYS A 48 -22.27 -3.30 17.46
N ARG A 49 -21.82 -3.68 18.64
CA ARG A 49 -22.43 -4.69 19.52
C ARG A 49 -22.58 -6.11 18.93
N MET A 50 -22.00 -6.39 17.78
CA MET A 50 -22.05 -7.73 17.19
C MET A 50 -21.25 -8.76 17.99
N CYS A 51 -20.23 -8.32 18.74
CA CYS A 51 -19.36 -9.19 19.54
C CYS A 51 -19.88 -9.42 20.97
N LEU A 52 -21.16 -9.22 21.25
CA LEU A 52 -21.72 -9.47 22.58
C LEU A 52 -21.58 -10.92 22.97
N VAL A 53 -21.18 -11.13 24.23
CA VAL A 53 -21.04 -12.41 24.89
C VAL A 53 -21.72 -12.35 26.27
N ARG A 54 -22.11 -13.50 26.80
CA ARG A 54 -22.55 -13.64 28.19
C ARG A 54 -21.34 -13.96 29.07
N VAL A 55 -21.23 -13.25 30.17
CA VAL A 55 -20.25 -13.54 31.21
C VAL A 55 -21.02 -13.88 32.49
N GLU A 56 -20.70 -15.02 33.11
CA GLU A 56 -21.37 -15.44 34.33
C GLU A 56 -21.15 -14.39 35.44
N GLY A 57 -22.24 -14.08 36.17
CA GLY A 57 -22.24 -13.02 37.18
C GLY A 57 -22.37 -11.59 36.67
N ALA A 58 -22.27 -11.36 35.36
CA ALA A 58 -22.51 -10.03 34.79
C ALA A 58 -24.02 -9.76 34.62
N LYS A 59 -24.46 -8.54 34.96
CA LYS A 59 -25.86 -8.12 34.85
C LYS A 59 -26.32 -7.91 33.39
N THR A 60 -25.39 -7.74 32.46
CA THR A 60 -25.66 -7.42 31.05
C THR A 60 -24.70 -8.19 30.14
N PHE A 61 -25.05 -8.31 28.85
CA PHE A 61 -24.10 -8.81 27.85
C PHE A 61 -22.94 -7.84 27.65
N LEU A 62 -21.72 -8.37 27.53
CA LEU A 62 -20.50 -7.58 27.40
C LEU A 62 -19.93 -7.65 25.98
N PRO A 63 -19.38 -6.55 25.44
CA PRO A 63 -18.73 -6.57 24.14
C PRO A 63 -17.33 -7.21 24.25
N ALA A 64 -17.14 -8.39 23.68
CA ALA A 64 -15.91 -9.15 23.75
C ALA A 64 -14.66 -8.39 23.26
N CYS A 65 -14.81 -7.46 22.31
CA CYS A 65 -13.70 -6.68 21.74
C CYS A 65 -13.15 -5.58 22.67
N THR A 66 -13.82 -5.27 23.78
CA THR A 66 -13.41 -4.22 24.75
C THR A 66 -13.46 -4.71 26.20
N THR A 67 -13.80 -5.98 26.42
CA THR A 67 -13.82 -6.57 27.75
C THR A 67 -12.59 -7.42 27.92
N GLU A 68 -11.73 -7.07 28.90
CA GLU A 68 -10.55 -7.84 29.25
C GLU A 68 -10.94 -9.17 29.91
N ALA A 69 -10.22 -10.22 29.54
CA ALA A 69 -10.32 -11.53 30.17
C ALA A 69 -9.72 -11.46 31.58
N LYS A 70 -10.42 -12.07 32.56
CA LYS A 70 -9.99 -12.12 33.97
C LYS A 70 -9.95 -13.55 34.45
N GLU A 71 -9.09 -13.81 35.44
CA GLU A 71 -8.95 -15.11 36.09
C GLU A 71 -10.29 -15.67 36.54
N GLY A 72 -10.58 -16.93 36.19
CA GLY A 72 -11.81 -17.63 36.56
C GLY A 72 -13.07 -17.18 35.80
N MET A 73 -12.95 -16.28 34.82
CA MET A 73 -14.11 -15.79 34.05
C MET A 73 -14.74 -16.93 33.24
N VAL A 74 -16.09 -17.02 33.30
CA VAL A 74 -16.88 -17.97 32.50
C VAL A 74 -17.61 -17.21 31.41
N VAL A 75 -17.33 -17.54 30.16
CA VAL A 75 -17.84 -16.85 28.96
C VAL A 75 -18.63 -17.81 28.08
N ILE A 76 -19.81 -17.38 27.65
CA ILE A 76 -20.62 -18.03 26.63
C ILE A 76 -20.66 -17.11 25.41
N THR A 77 -20.18 -17.60 24.26
CA THR A 77 -20.09 -16.78 23.03
C THR A 77 -21.31 -16.89 22.14
N GLU A 78 -22.10 -17.97 22.29
CA GLU A 78 -23.31 -18.23 21.51
C GLU A 78 -24.33 -19.02 22.33
N ASP A 79 -25.53 -18.48 22.44
CA ASP A 79 -26.73 -19.11 22.93
C ASP A 79 -27.92 -18.53 22.17
N GLN A 80 -29.12 -19.07 22.40
CA GLN A 80 -30.33 -18.65 21.68
C GLN A 80 -30.66 -17.15 21.88
N GLU A 81 -30.43 -16.62 23.08
CA GLU A 81 -30.68 -15.21 23.40
C GLU A 81 -29.67 -14.29 22.71
N LEU A 82 -28.35 -14.66 22.73
CA LEU A 82 -27.31 -13.95 22.03
C LEU A 82 -27.53 -13.96 20.51
N VAL A 83 -27.98 -15.07 19.92
CA VAL A 83 -28.33 -15.15 18.50
C VAL A 83 -29.46 -14.22 18.17
N SER A 84 -30.54 -14.25 18.96
CA SER A 84 -31.70 -13.35 18.78
C SER A 84 -31.31 -11.88 18.91
N LEU A 85 -30.48 -11.54 19.89
CA LEU A 85 -29.98 -10.17 20.08
C LEU A 85 -29.13 -9.70 18.90
N LYS A 86 -28.22 -10.54 18.42
CA LYS A 86 -27.36 -10.23 17.25
C LYS A 86 -28.21 -10.07 15.97
N LYS A 87 -29.29 -10.88 15.79
CA LYS A 87 -30.25 -10.71 14.70
C LYS A 87 -30.96 -9.36 14.80
N SER A 88 -31.45 -8.97 16.00
CA SER A 88 -32.08 -7.66 16.21
C SER A 88 -31.14 -6.49 15.92
N ILE A 89 -29.86 -6.60 16.27
CA ILE A 89 -28.85 -5.56 15.92
C ILE A 89 -28.68 -5.44 14.40
N LEU A 90 -28.65 -6.55 13.67
CA LEU A 90 -28.60 -6.54 12.20
C LEU A 90 -29.85 -5.87 11.61
N GLU A 91 -31.03 -6.21 12.11
CA GLU A 91 -32.28 -5.57 11.68
C GLU A 91 -32.26 -4.05 11.87
N LEU A 92 -31.73 -3.55 13.00
CA LEU A 92 -31.56 -2.11 13.24
C LEU A 92 -30.60 -1.47 12.24
N LEU A 93 -29.48 -2.13 11.94
CA LEU A 93 -28.53 -1.63 10.95
C LEU A 93 -29.14 -1.56 9.53
N PHE A 94 -29.97 -2.55 9.15
CA PHE A 94 -30.67 -2.55 7.87
C PHE A 94 -31.84 -1.54 7.81
N SER A 95 -32.45 -1.23 8.94
CA SER A 95 -33.54 -0.25 9.01
C SER A 95 -33.04 1.20 9.00
N GLU A 96 -31.84 1.46 9.50
CA GLU A 96 -31.31 2.82 9.61
C GLU A 96 -30.89 3.41 8.26
N ARG A 97 -30.26 2.60 7.39
CA ARG A 97 -29.75 3.04 6.09
C ARG A 97 -30.08 2.08 4.96
N ASN A 98 -30.00 2.59 3.75
CA ASN A 98 -30.34 1.84 2.55
C ASN A 98 -29.25 0.81 2.19
N HIS A 99 -29.51 -0.45 2.55
CA HIS A 99 -28.64 -1.59 2.22
C HIS A 99 -29.26 -2.49 1.13
N LEU A 100 -29.66 -1.92 -0.01
CA LEU A 100 -30.17 -2.69 -1.15
C LEU A 100 -29.06 -3.52 -1.80
N CYS A 101 -28.85 -4.73 -1.29
CA CYS A 101 -27.74 -5.61 -1.66
C CYS A 101 -27.73 -5.99 -3.14
N MET A 102 -28.89 -6.12 -3.78
CA MET A 102 -29.02 -6.48 -5.19
C MET A 102 -28.36 -5.48 -6.14
N PHE A 103 -28.30 -4.19 -5.74
CA PHE A 103 -27.73 -3.10 -6.53
C PHE A 103 -26.47 -2.53 -5.89
N CYS A 104 -25.84 -3.26 -4.99
CA CYS A 104 -24.64 -2.83 -4.29
C CYS A 104 -23.39 -3.36 -5.00
N GLU A 105 -22.44 -2.49 -5.31
CA GLU A 105 -21.14 -2.83 -5.93
C GLU A 105 -20.35 -3.86 -5.10
N LYS A 106 -20.58 -3.88 -3.78
CA LYS A 106 -19.97 -4.79 -2.81
C LYS A 106 -20.84 -6.02 -2.49
N SER A 107 -21.85 -6.31 -3.29
CA SER A 107 -22.65 -7.53 -3.09
C SER A 107 -21.78 -8.77 -3.25
N GLY A 108 -21.73 -9.60 -2.20
CA GLY A 108 -20.82 -10.75 -2.12
C GLY A 108 -19.50 -10.49 -1.38
N ASP A 109 -19.01 -9.25 -1.34
CA ASP A 109 -17.80 -8.82 -0.60
C ASP A 109 -18.20 -7.82 0.50
N CYS A 110 -19.16 -8.20 1.36
CA CYS A 110 -19.73 -7.34 2.39
C CYS A 110 -19.95 -8.11 3.71
N LYS A 111 -19.26 -7.73 4.77
CA LYS A 111 -19.39 -8.40 6.09
C LYS A 111 -20.79 -8.27 6.70
N LEU A 112 -21.49 -7.15 6.48
CA LEU A 112 -22.87 -6.98 6.94
C LEU A 112 -23.79 -7.99 6.24
N GLN A 113 -23.67 -8.15 4.92
CA GLN A 113 -24.44 -9.11 4.14
C GLN A 113 -24.14 -10.56 4.58
N SER A 114 -22.88 -10.91 4.77
CA SER A 114 -22.46 -12.25 5.22
C SER A 114 -23.03 -12.57 6.61
N LEU A 115 -23.06 -11.58 7.52
CA LEU A 115 -23.68 -11.76 8.84
C LEU A 115 -25.21 -11.90 8.75
N ALA A 116 -25.87 -11.17 7.85
CA ALA A 116 -27.31 -11.34 7.62
C ALA A 116 -27.63 -12.78 7.19
N TYR A 117 -26.88 -13.34 6.26
CA TYR A 117 -27.02 -14.75 5.87
C TYR A 117 -26.73 -15.71 7.02
N ARG A 118 -25.63 -15.50 7.75
CA ARG A 118 -25.23 -16.35 8.88
C ARG A 118 -26.32 -16.43 9.97
N PHE A 119 -26.97 -15.30 10.28
CA PHE A 119 -28.02 -15.23 11.32
C PHE A 119 -29.43 -15.46 10.76
N GLY A 120 -29.57 -15.87 9.49
CA GLY A 120 -30.86 -16.15 8.88
C GLY A 120 -31.80 -14.94 8.91
N LEU A 121 -31.26 -13.74 8.56
CA LEU A 121 -32.06 -12.53 8.46
C LEU A 121 -32.84 -12.56 7.15
N ASP A 122 -34.14 -12.81 7.24
CA ASP A 122 -35.07 -12.91 6.11
C ASP A 122 -36.01 -11.69 5.99
N HIS A 123 -36.21 -10.95 7.08
CA HIS A 123 -37.02 -9.72 7.13
C HIS A 123 -36.48 -8.76 8.20
N VAL A 124 -36.95 -7.52 8.17
CA VAL A 124 -36.66 -6.48 9.15
C VAL A 124 -37.94 -6.04 9.81
N ARG A 125 -38.04 -6.19 11.12
CA ARG A 125 -39.24 -5.85 11.91
C ARG A 125 -39.43 -4.35 12.17
N TYR A 126 -38.33 -3.58 12.06
CA TYR A 126 -38.32 -2.15 12.33
C TYR A 126 -38.66 -1.33 11.09
N SER A 127 -39.33 -0.19 11.29
CA SER A 127 -39.61 0.75 10.20
C SER A 127 -38.34 1.30 9.59
N PHE A 128 -38.31 1.40 8.27
CA PHE A 128 -37.18 2.00 7.56
C PHE A 128 -37.18 3.51 7.72
N ASN A 129 -36.03 4.06 8.13
CA ASN A 129 -35.83 5.50 8.27
C ASN A 129 -34.64 5.92 7.40
N TRP A 130 -34.74 5.58 6.11
CA TRP A 130 -33.64 5.82 5.18
C TRP A 130 -33.49 7.30 4.87
N ARG A 131 -32.49 7.91 5.47
CA ARG A 131 -32.03 9.23 5.10
C ARG A 131 -31.35 9.19 3.74
N LYS A 132 -31.47 10.30 2.97
CA LYS A 132 -30.82 10.44 1.68
C LYS A 132 -29.53 11.22 1.85
N PHE A 133 -28.41 10.56 1.61
CA PHE A 133 -27.10 11.17 1.57
C PHE A 133 -26.61 11.25 0.13
N GLN A 134 -25.87 12.32 -0.19
CA GLN A 134 -25.23 12.44 -1.49
C GLN A 134 -24.12 11.41 -1.66
N LEU A 135 -24.00 10.87 -2.87
CA LEU A 135 -22.93 9.98 -3.27
C LEU A 135 -21.70 10.80 -3.66
N ASP A 136 -20.56 10.57 -3.03
CA ASP A 136 -19.29 11.19 -3.41
C ASP A 136 -18.55 10.29 -4.40
N VAL A 137 -18.50 10.69 -5.68
CA VAL A 137 -17.83 9.98 -6.78
C VAL A 137 -16.63 10.75 -7.35
N GLY A 138 -16.26 11.87 -6.72
CA GLY A 138 -15.25 12.79 -7.23
C GLY A 138 -13.85 12.15 -7.33
N ARG A 139 -13.52 11.13 -6.53
CA ARG A 139 -12.24 10.43 -6.65
C ARG A 139 -12.16 9.53 -7.88
N LYS A 140 -11.01 9.53 -8.54
CA LYS A 140 -10.76 8.72 -9.75
C LYS A 140 -11.00 7.22 -9.49
N TYR A 141 -10.52 6.69 -8.37
CA TYR A 141 -10.39 5.25 -8.14
C TYR A 141 -11.50 4.63 -7.30
N PHE A 142 -12.20 5.40 -6.48
CA PHE A 142 -13.21 4.89 -5.57
C PHE A 142 -14.35 5.88 -5.34
N LEU A 143 -15.43 5.40 -4.77
CA LEU A 143 -16.60 6.19 -4.39
C LEU A 143 -16.90 6.03 -2.90
N PHE A 144 -17.62 6.98 -2.34
CA PHE A 144 -18.13 6.92 -0.97
C PHE A 144 -19.64 7.12 -0.93
N ASP A 145 -20.36 6.06 -0.58
CA ASP A 145 -21.80 6.05 -0.42
C ASP A 145 -22.19 5.99 1.08
N GLN A 146 -22.56 7.13 1.63
CA GLN A 146 -23.02 7.24 3.01
C GLN A 146 -24.30 6.46 3.26
N ASN A 147 -25.12 6.19 2.25
CA ASN A 147 -26.37 5.43 2.38
C ASN A 147 -26.11 3.97 2.76
N ARG A 148 -24.90 3.47 2.61
CA ARG A 148 -24.48 2.10 2.94
C ARG A 148 -23.53 2.03 4.13
N CYS A 149 -23.35 3.17 4.84
CA CYS A 149 -22.44 3.26 5.96
C CYS A 149 -23.15 2.84 7.27
N ILE A 150 -22.53 1.90 8.00
CA ILE A 150 -22.99 1.47 9.33
C ILE A 150 -22.29 2.20 10.48
N LEU A 151 -21.61 3.31 10.21
CA LEU A 151 -20.92 4.14 11.19
C LEU A 151 -19.92 3.40 12.09
N CYS A 152 -19.35 2.31 11.60
CA CYS A 152 -18.37 1.49 12.35
C CYS A 152 -17.04 2.21 12.60
N ARG A 153 -16.77 3.30 11.88
CA ARG A 153 -15.57 4.15 11.98
C ARG A 153 -14.24 3.42 11.77
N ARG A 154 -14.23 2.24 11.13
CA ARG A 154 -12.97 1.57 10.74
C ARG A 154 -12.14 2.45 9.81
N CYS A 155 -12.78 3.07 8.80
CA CYS A 155 -12.11 3.93 7.82
C CYS A 155 -11.43 5.15 8.47
N ILE A 156 -12.05 5.76 9.48
CA ILE A 156 -11.47 6.88 10.22
C ILE A 156 -10.22 6.42 10.96
N ARG A 157 -10.34 5.37 11.78
CA ARG A 157 -9.20 4.82 12.52
C ARG A 157 -8.10 4.33 11.61
N ALA A 158 -8.41 3.64 10.52
CA ALA A 158 -7.41 3.19 9.58
C ALA A 158 -6.70 4.37 8.87
N CYS A 159 -7.41 5.46 8.59
CA CYS A 159 -6.81 6.67 8.03
C CYS A 159 -5.85 7.36 9.02
N GLU A 160 -6.16 7.31 10.31
CA GLU A 160 -5.37 7.92 11.38
C GLU A 160 -4.28 6.97 11.92
N GLU A 161 -4.67 5.79 12.41
CA GLU A 161 -3.80 4.89 13.17
C GLU A 161 -2.87 4.07 12.25
N ILE A 162 -3.34 3.66 11.07
CA ILE A 162 -2.55 2.86 10.12
C ILE A 162 -1.87 3.76 9.10
N ALA A 163 -2.63 4.55 8.34
CA ALA A 163 -2.09 5.34 7.24
C ALA A 163 -1.49 6.70 7.68
N GLY A 164 -1.76 7.16 8.89
CA GLY A 164 -1.20 8.41 9.44
C GLY A 164 -1.72 9.69 8.79
N HIS A 165 -2.73 9.60 7.91
CA HIS A 165 -3.20 10.78 7.16
C HIS A 165 -4.23 11.61 7.94
N ALA A 166 -5.07 10.99 8.77
CA ALA A 166 -6.11 11.63 9.58
C ALA A 166 -7.06 12.54 8.78
N VAL A 167 -7.37 12.16 7.53
CA VAL A 167 -8.26 12.92 6.64
C VAL A 167 -9.73 12.71 7.00
N LEU A 168 -10.08 11.49 7.44
CA LEU A 168 -11.46 11.11 7.72
C LEU A 168 -11.85 11.43 9.15
N THR A 169 -13.03 12.03 9.32
CA THR A 169 -13.64 12.32 10.61
C THR A 169 -15.16 12.10 10.55
N VAL A 170 -15.88 12.47 11.58
CA VAL A 170 -17.35 12.49 11.59
C VAL A 170 -17.86 13.91 11.66
N LYS A 171 -18.99 14.15 11.02
CA LYS A 171 -19.78 15.36 11.20
C LYS A 171 -21.21 15.02 11.63
N ASP A 172 -21.90 16.00 12.15
CA ASP A 172 -23.26 15.91 12.67
C ASP A 172 -23.41 14.93 13.85
N ARG A 173 -24.65 14.65 14.25
CA ARG A 173 -24.98 13.76 15.37
C ARG A 173 -26.33 13.08 15.15
N GLY A 174 -26.58 12.05 15.94
CA GLY A 174 -27.83 11.29 15.84
C GLY A 174 -28.00 10.65 14.45
N PRO A 175 -29.19 10.68 13.88
CA PRO A 175 -29.46 10.08 12.57
C PRO A 175 -28.70 10.71 11.40
N ASP A 176 -28.25 11.95 11.55
CA ASP A 176 -27.52 12.69 10.52
C ASP A 176 -26.01 12.47 10.59
N LEU A 177 -25.52 11.73 11.60
CA LEU A 177 -24.11 11.40 11.75
C LEU A 177 -23.55 10.76 10.48
N MET A 178 -22.48 11.33 9.93
CA MET A 178 -21.83 10.81 8.74
C MET A 178 -20.30 10.92 8.84
N VAL A 179 -19.62 10.16 7.99
CA VAL A 179 -18.16 10.28 7.82
C VAL A 179 -17.90 11.37 6.78
N CYS A 180 -16.96 12.25 7.05
CA CYS A 180 -16.54 13.30 6.12
C CYS A 180 -15.02 13.33 5.97
N ALA A 181 -14.56 13.99 4.91
CA ALA A 181 -13.14 14.22 4.64
C ALA A 181 -12.78 15.67 5.02
N ASP A 182 -11.67 15.84 5.71
CA ASP A 182 -11.19 17.11 6.26
C ASP A 182 -12.35 17.86 6.99
N LEU A 183 -12.59 19.12 6.70
CA LEU A 183 -13.71 19.90 7.27
C LEU A 183 -14.97 19.85 6.37
N ASP A 184 -15.38 18.64 5.99
CA ASP A 184 -16.54 18.41 5.12
C ASP A 184 -16.33 18.80 3.65
N LEU A 185 -15.13 18.67 3.16
CA LEU A 185 -14.82 18.84 1.75
C LEU A 185 -15.20 17.59 0.94
N PRO A 186 -15.60 17.71 -0.33
CA PRO A 186 -15.63 16.61 -1.26
C PRO A 186 -14.26 15.89 -1.28
N PHE A 187 -14.25 14.57 -1.42
CA PHE A 187 -13.00 13.80 -1.36
C PHE A 187 -11.94 14.30 -2.35
N GLU A 188 -12.32 14.72 -3.55
CA GLU A 188 -11.39 15.23 -4.55
C GLU A 188 -10.68 16.52 -4.14
N GLN A 189 -11.32 17.36 -3.31
CA GLN A 189 -10.78 18.62 -2.80
C GLN A 189 -10.06 18.45 -1.45
N SER A 190 -10.17 17.28 -0.85
CA SER A 190 -9.56 16.96 0.44
C SER A 190 -8.06 16.67 0.33
N THR A 191 -7.38 16.61 1.47
CA THR A 191 -5.96 16.22 1.56
C THR A 191 -5.73 14.70 1.40
N CYS A 192 -6.76 13.94 1.01
CA CYS A 192 -6.69 12.50 0.78
C CYS A 192 -5.71 12.17 -0.34
N VAL A 193 -4.79 11.25 -0.08
CA VAL A 193 -3.77 10.78 -1.04
C VAL A 193 -4.17 9.51 -1.81
N SER A 194 -5.43 9.08 -1.70
CA SER A 194 -5.97 7.89 -2.38
C SER A 194 -5.20 6.58 -2.08
N CYS A 195 -4.70 6.41 -0.87
CA CYS A 195 -3.97 5.18 -0.48
C CYS A 195 -4.87 3.93 -0.43
N GLY A 196 -6.19 4.10 -0.31
CA GLY A 196 -7.17 3.01 -0.30
C GLY A 196 -7.21 2.16 0.99
N THR A 197 -6.48 2.53 2.05
CA THR A 197 -6.54 1.80 3.33
C THR A 197 -7.96 1.76 3.90
N CYS A 198 -8.71 2.86 3.76
CA CYS A 198 -10.12 2.93 4.19
C CYS A 198 -11.05 2.00 3.42
N LEU A 199 -10.78 1.70 2.15
CA LEU A 199 -11.54 0.73 1.35
C LEU A 199 -11.32 -0.68 1.86
N GLN A 200 -10.05 -1.07 2.07
CA GLN A 200 -9.67 -2.41 2.51
C GLN A 200 -10.27 -2.77 3.89
N VAL A 201 -10.50 -1.78 4.76
CA VAL A 201 -11.08 -2.01 6.09
C VAL A 201 -12.60 -1.82 6.15
N CYS A 202 -13.23 -1.28 5.11
CA CYS A 202 -14.68 -1.02 5.12
C CYS A 202 -15.47 -2.35 5.10
N PRO A 203 -16.34 -2.61 6.09
CA PRO A 203 -17.08 -3.87 6.16
C PRO A 203 -18.33 -3.89 5.29
N THR A 204 -18.63 -2.80 4.58
CA THR A 204 -19.85 -2.64 3.75
C THR A 204 -19.54 -1.99 2.42
N GLY A 205 -20.54 -1.76 1.57
CA GLY A 205 -20.41 -1.03 0.32
C GLY A 205 -20.37 0.50 0.45
N ALA A 206 -20.09 1.03 1.65
CA ALA A 206 -19.99 2.48 1.83
C ALA A 206 -18.74 3.07 1.12
N LEU A 207 -17.62 2.35 1.15
CA LEU A 207 -16.42 2.67 0.39
C LEU A 207 -16.20 1.55 -0.61
N SER A 208 -16.26 1.84 -1.89
CA SER A 208 -16.17 0.87 -2.97
C SER A 208 -15.16 1.32 -4.02
N ASP A 209 -14.35 0.39 -4.46
CA ASP A 209 -13.44 0.53 -5.58
C ASP A 209 -14.26 0.53 -6.89
N LYS A 210 -13.97 1.45 -7.79
CA LYS A 210 -14.69 1.59 -9.07
C LYS A 210 -14.33 0.47 -10.06
N TYR A 211 -13.15 -0.11 -9.94
CA TYR A 211 -12.68 -1.16 -10.87
C TYR A 211 -13.21 -2.55 -10.48
N SER A 212 -13.18 -2.88 -9.19
CA SER A 212 -13.58 -4.19 -8.68
C SER A 212 -15.08 -4.32 -8.37
N ALA A 213 -15.90 -3.34 -8.75
CA ALA A 213 -17.33 -3.38 -8.53
C ALA A 213 -17.97 -4.61 -9.22
N TYR A 214 -18.89 -5.28 -8.51
CA TYR A 214 -19.67 -6.44 -9.00
C TYR A 214 -18.86 -7.70 -9.38
N VAL A 215 -17.61 -7.82 -8.99
CA VAL A 215 -16.75 -8.98 -9.35
C VAL A 215 -17.15 -10.24 -8.58
N GLY A 216 -17.92 -10.12 -7.50
CA GLY A 216 -18.50 -11.25 -6.78
C GLY A 216 -17.94 -11.46 -5.39
N ARG A 217 -18.07 -12.70 -4.88
CA ARG A 217 -17.74 -13.03 -3.49
C ARG A 217 -16.22 -13.17 -3.30
N GLU A 218 -15.72 -12.62 -2.19
CA GLU A 218 -14.30 -12.67 -1.84
C GLU A 218 -13.75 -14.11 -1.77
N GLU A 219 -14.56 -15.05 -1.30
CA GLU A 219 -14.20 -16.47 -1.21
C GLU A 219 -13.97 -17.16 -2.56
N HIS A 220 -14.40 -16.53 -3.66
CA HIS A 220 -14.24 -17.02 -5.03
C HIS A 220 -13.06 -16.37 -5.77
N PHE A 221 -12.28 -15.54 -5.12
CA PHE A 221 -11.08 -14.96 -5.72
C PHE A 221 -9.88 -15.87 -5.56
N ASP A 222 -9.13 -16.03 -6.63
CA ASP A 222 -7.75 -16.51 -6.55
C ASP A 222 -6.89 -15.40 -5.97
N ARG A 223 -6.15 -15.72 -4.91
CA ARG A 223 -5.25 -14.78 -4.23
C ARG A 223 -3.81 -15.17 -4.50
N LYS A 224 -3.06 -14.28 -5.16
CA LYS A 224 -1.64 -14.46 -5.42
C LYS A 224 -0.83 -13.38 -4.69
N ARG A 225 0.04 -13.82 -3.79
CA ARG A 225 0.96 -12.93 -3.08
C ARG A 225 2.16 -12.61 -3.95
N THR A 226 2.52 -11.32 -3.98
CA THR A 226 3.69 -10.82 -4.68
C THR A 226 4.19 -9.52 -4.05
N VAL A 227 5.14 -8.87 -4.71
CA VAL A 227 5.76 -7.60 -4.28
C VAL A 227 5.45 -6.51 -5.29
N CYS A 228 5.10 -5.33 -4.80
CA CYS A 228 4.93 -4.14 -5.63
C CYS A 228 6.29 -3.66 -6.16
N THR A 229 6.40 -3.40 -7.46
CA THR A 229 7.65 -3.08 -8.15
C THR A 229 7.92 -1.57 -8.32
N PHE A 230 7.00 -0.69 -7.94
CA PHE A 230 7.07 0.74 -8.26
C PHE A 230 8.21 1.50 -7.55
N CYS A 231 8.56 1.14 -6.34
CA CYS A 231 9.64 1.81 -5.59
C CYS A 231 10.36 0.82 -4.65
N SER A 232 11.48 1.27 -4.08
CA SER A 232 12.37 0.44 -3.23
C SER A 232 11.73 -0.07 -1.93
N ILE A 233 10.53 0.38 -1.57
CA ILE A 233 9.83 -0.14 -0.39
C ILE A 233 9.46 -1.60 -0.60
N GLY A 234 9.06 -2.02 -1.81
CA GLY A 234 8.73 -3.41 -2.09
C GLY A 234 7.55 -3.91 -1.24
N CYS A 235 6.44 -3.17 -1.22
CA CYS A 235 5.26 -3.50 -0.43
C CYS A 235 4.76 -4.90 -0.77
N SER A 236 4.47 -5.72 0.25
CA SER A 236 3.78 -7.01 0.07
C SER A 236 2.34 -6.78 -0.33
N ILE A 237 1.93 -7.36 -1.45
CA ILE A 237 0.59 -7.22 -2.01
C ILE A 237 -0.04 -8.58 -2.32
N ASP A 238 -1.34 -8.65 -2.14
CA ASP A 238 -2.17 -9.73 -2.65
C ASP A 238 -2.92 -9.23 -3.88
N VAL A 239 -2.66 -9.86 -5.02
CA VAL A 239 -3.44 -9.66 -6.25
C VAL A 239 -4.59 -10.65 -6.23
N LEU A 240 -5.80 -10.13 -6.18
CA LEU A 240 -7.02 -10.92 -6.23
C LEU A 240 -7.53 -10.94 -7.66
N SER A 241 -7.69 -12.15 -8.21
CA SER A 241 -8.17 -12.36 -9.57
C SER A 241 -9.38 -13.28 -9.59
N ARG A 242 -10.19 -13.16 -10.63
CA ARG A 242 -11.28 -14.08 -10.92
C ARG A 242 -11.24 -14.46 -12.39
N ASP A 243 -11.35 -15.75 -12.66
CA ASP A 243 -11.28 -16.29 -14.02
C ASP A 243 -9.99 -15.82 -14.78
N GLY A 244 -8.88 -15.70 -14.03
CA GLY A 244 -7.59 -15.25 -14.56
C GLY A 244 -7.45 -13.74 -14.75
N VAL A 245 -8.52 -12.95 -14.47
CA VAL A 245 -8.50 -11.48 -14.60
C VAL A 245 -8.27 -10.84 -13.24
N PRO A 246 -7.22 -10.00 -13.06
CA PRO A 246 -7.01 -9.25 -11.84
C PRO A 246 -8.17 -8.28 -11.58
N ALA A 247 -8.72 -8.32 -10.35
CA ALA A 247 -9.87 -7.53 -9.94
C ALA A 247 -9.50 -6.43 -8.94
N LYS A 248 -8.66 -6.76 -7.95
CA LYS A 248 -8.21 -5.77 -6.94
C LYS A 248 -6.84 -6.14 -6.38
N ILE A 249 -6.15 -5.14 -5.85
CA ILE A 249 -4.89 -5.30 -5.13
C ILE A 249 -5.09 -4.86 -3.68
N GLU A 250 -4.71 -5.72 -2.75
CA GLU A 250 -4.76 -5.44 -1.31
C GLU A 250 -3.37 -5.50 -0.69
N GLY A 251 -3.14 -4.68 0.33
CA GLY A 251 -1.94 -4.77 1.14
C GLY A 251 -2.04 -5.92 2.13
N VAL A 252 -0.94 -6.59 2.39
CA VAL A 252 -0.89 -7.71 3.33
C VAL A 252 -0.64 -7.19 4.74
N TRP A 253 -1.65 -7.30 5.60
CA TRP A 253 -1.56 -6.79 6.97
C TRP A 253 -0.46 -7.48 7.77
N ASN A 254 0.27 -6.69 8.55
CA ASN A 254 1.34 -7.13 9.45
C ASN A 254 2.50 -7.86 8.74
N GLU A 255 2.60 -7.78 7.42
CA GLU A 255 3.67 -8.39 6.64
C GLU A 255 4.41 -7.38 5.77
N GLY A 256 5.70 -7.66 5.54
CA GLY A 256 6.57 -6.87 4.70
C GLY A 256 6.82 -5.45 5.21
N PRO A 257 7.57 -4.66 4.46
CA PRO A 257 8.05 -3.35 4.90
C PRO A 257 6.96 -2.29 5.04
N SER A 258 5.80 -2.49 4.41
CA SER A 258 4.67 -1.54 4.43
C SER A 258 3.60 -1.87 5.47
N SER A 259 3.68 -3.04 6.12
CA SER A 259 2.67 -3.52 7.09
C SER A 259 1.23 -3.43 6.58
N GLY A 260 1.02 -3.66 5.27
CA GLY A 260 -0.30 -3.63 4.61
C GLY A 260 -0.72 -2.25 4.09
N ILE A 261 0.05 -1.20 4.32
CA ILE A 261 -0.21 0.11 3.71
C ILE A 261 0.23 0.07 2.25
N LEU A 262 -0.61 0.58 1.36
CA LEU A 262 -0.27 0.78 -0.05
C LEU A 262 -0.42 2.24 -0.43
N CYS A 263 0.22 2.63 -1.53
CA CYS A 263 0.00 3.91 -2.18
C CYS A 263 -0.95 3.77 -3.37
N VAL A 264 -1.33 4.90 -3.95
CA VAL A 264 -2.18 4.96 -5.14
C VAL A 264 -1.59 4.15 -6.30
N LYS A 265 -0.26 4.25 -6.53
CA LYS A 265 0.46 3.55 -7.60
C LYS A 265 0.36 2.03 -7.46
N GLY A 266 0.64 1.49 -6.28
CA GLY A 266 0.62 0.04 -6.06
C GLY A 266 -0.78 -0.56 -5.93
N ARG A 267 -1.80 0.23 -5.57
CA ARG A 267 -3.16 -0.29 -5.37
C ARG A 267 -4.06 -0.15 -6.60
N PHE A 268 -4.01 0.99 -7.28
CA PHE A 268 -5.01 1.33 -8.30
C PHE A 268 -4.43 1.51 -9.70
N GLU A 269 -3.28 2.16 -9.87
CA GLU A 269 -2.76 2.48 -11.18
C GLU A 269 -2.60 1.29 -12.12
N PRO A 270 -2.24 0.06 -11.66
CA PRO A 270 -2.15 -1.09 -12.54
C PRO A 270 -3.45 -1.44 -13.29
N PHE A 271 -4.62 -1.06 -12.75
CA PHE A 271 -5.93 -1.28 -13.38
C PHE A 271 -6.36 -0.18 -14.34
N TYR A 272 -5.66 0.95 -14.32
CA TYR A 272 -5.95 2.13 -15.14
C TYR A 272 -4.85 2.40 -16.17
N GLU A 273 -4.03 1.38 -16.44
CA GLU A 273 -3.03 1.41 -17.50
C GLU A 273 -3.74 1.27 -18.85
N ASP A 274 -3.65 2.31 -19.66
CA ASP A 274 -4.32 2.42 -20.96
C ASP A 274 -3.36 2.25 -22.15
N ARG A 275 -2.05 2.15 -21.89
CA ARG A 275 -1.07 1.90 -22.94
C ARG A 275 -1.25 0.50 -23.53
N PRO A 276 -1.18 0.35 -24.88
CA PRO A 276 -1.21 -0.96 -25.50
C PRO A 276 -0.09 -1.87 -24.97
N LYS A 277 -0.44 -3.12 -24.66
CA LYS A 277 0.55 -4.14 -24.29
C LYS A 277 1.25 -4.66 -25.53
N ILE A 278 2.58 -4.78 -25.45
CA ILE A 278 3.38 -5.47 -26.45
C ILE A 278 3.25 -6.98 -26.17
N LYS A 279 2.74 -7.72 -27.16
CA LYS A 279 2.48 -9.16 -27.01
C LYS A 279 3.49 -10.02 -27.75
N ASP A 280 3.95 -9.52 -28.89
CA ASP A 280 4.84 -10.23 -29.79
C ASP A 280 6.09 -9.35 -30.06
N PRO A 281 7.25 -9.96 -30.38
CA PRO A 281 8.40 -9.21 -30.86
C PRO A 281 8.06 -8.46 -32.15
N MET A 282 8.64 -7.29 -32.34
CA MET A 282 8.44 -6.47 -33.53
C MET A 282 9.76 -5.97 -34.09
N ILE A 283 9.91 -5.96 -35.40
CA ILE A 283 11.03 -5.35 -36.10
C ILE A 283 10.55 -4.23 -37.04
N ARG A 284 11.40 -3.22 -37.26
CA ARG A 284 11.06 -2.12 -38.14
C ARG A 284 11.37 -2.45 -39.60
N LYS A 285 10.31 -2.62 -40.41
CA LYS A 285 10.36 -2.82 -41.86
C LYS A 285 9.68 -1.63 -42.55
N ASN A 286 10.37 -0.99 -43.47
CA ASN A 286 9.86 0.15 -44.24
C ASN A 286 9.26 1.29 -43.34
N GLY A 287 9.89 1.56 -42.22
CA GLY A 287 9.47 2.60 -41.27
C GLY A 287 8.38 2.20 -40.28
N GLN A 288 7.77 1.02 -40.41
CA GLN A 288 6.72 0.52 -39.53
C GLN A 288 7.21 -0.68 -38.68
N LEU A 289 6.76 -0.78 -37.44
CA LEU A 289 6.97 -1.94 -36.59
C LEU A 289 6.02 -3.07 -37.02
N VAL A 290 6.56 -4.22 -37.35
CA VAL A 290 5.83 -5.40 -37.84
C VAL A 290 6.07 -6.55 -36.85
N PRO A 291 5.02 -7.24 -36.37
CA PRO A 291 5.17 -8.41 -35.53
C PRO A 291 5.94 -9.52 -36.25
N VAL A 292 6.82 -10.19 -35.51
CA VAL A 292 7.64 -11.32 -35.99
C VAL A 292 7.73 -12.37 -34.87
N ASP A 293 8.29 -13.52 -35.14
CA ASP A 293 8.64 -14.48 -34.10
C ASP A 293 9.97 -14.14 -33.41
N TRP A 294 10.28 -14.84 -32.32
CA TRP A 294 11.48 -14.60 -31.55
C TRP A 294 12.77 -14.91 -32.34
N ASP A 295 12.75 -15.98 -33.16
CA ASP A 295 13.91 -16.38 -33.93
C ASP A 295 14.29 -15.33 -34.99
N GLU A 296 13.28 -14.73 -35.65
CA GLU A 296 13.46 -13.63 -36.60
C GLU A 296 13.96 -12.38 -35.90
N ALA A 297 13.38 -12.03 -34.74
CA ALA A 297 13.81 -10.86 -33.98
C ALA A 297 15.25 -11.00 -33.49
N GLU A 298 15.63 -12.14 -32.91
CA GLU A 298 16.99 -12.42 -32.43
C GLU A 298 18.00 -12.41 -33.58
N SER A 299 17.66 -13.05 -34.70
CA SER A 299 18.52 -13.04 -35.88
C SER A 299 18.76 -11.64 -36.39
N HIS A 300 17.72 -10.82 -36.48
CA HIS A 300 17.80 -9.41 -36.89
C HIS A 300 18.67 -8.58 -35.94
N ILE A 301 18.56 -8.80 -34.63
CA ILE A 301 19.40 -8.13 -33.62
C ILE A 301 20.87 -8.51 -33.84
N LEU A 302 21.17 -9.81 -33.94
CA LEU A 302 22.53 -10.31 -34.08
C LEU A 302 23.22 -9.84 -35.38
N GLU A 303 22.48 -9.83 -36.48
CA GLU A 303 22.99 -9.33 -37.78
C GLU A 303 23.35 -7.84 -37.70
N ASN A 304 22.46 -7.01 -37.15
CA ASN A 304 22.72 -5.57 -37.03
C ASN A 304 23.87 -5.27 -36.05
N LEU A 305 23.95 -5.97 -34.91
CA LEU A 305 25.06 -5.82 -33.99
C LEU A 305 26.40 -6.19 -34.63
N LYS A 306 26.46 -7.26 -35.44
CA LYS A 306 27.67 -7.64 -36.21
C LYS A 306 28.09 -6.54 -37.19
N LEU A 307 27.12 -5.93 -37.91
CA LEU A 307 27.39 -4.83 -38.84
C LEU A 307 27.97 -3.59 -38.12
N LEU A 308 27.58 -3.34 -36.88
CA LEU A 308 28.05 -2.22 -36.07
C LEU A 308 29.34 -2.51 -35.30
N GLY A 309 29.94 -3.67 -35.53
CA GLY A 309 31.23 -4.05 -34.96
C GLY A 309 31.19 -5.02 -33.79
N GLY A 310 30.01 -5.56 -33.46
CA GLY A 310 29.83 -6.56 -32.41
C GLY A 310 29.11 -6.05 -31.17
N VAL A 311 28.81 -6.97 -30.26
CA VAL A 311 28.08 -6.69 -28.99
C VAL A 311 28.86 -5.73 -28.09
N GLU A 312 30.19 -5.69 -28.21
CA GLU A 312 31.08 -4.78 -27.49
C GLU A 312 30.83 -3.30 -27.81
N HIS A 313 30.16 -3.00 -28.88
CA HIS A 313 29.73 -1.65 -29.26
C HIS A 313 28.24 -1.35 -28.91
N CYS A 314 27.58 -2.30 -28.26
CA CYS A 314 26.20 -2.12 -27.77
C CYS A 314 26.21 -1.71 -26.28
N ILE A 315 25.54 -0.62 -25.96
CA ILE A 315 25.32 -0.21 -24.59
C ILE A 315 24.03 -0.79 -24.07
N GLY A 316 24.08 -1.49 -22.95
CA GLY A 316 22.92 -1.99 -22.24
C GLY A 316 22.40 -0.98 -21.22
N LEU A 317 21.12 -0.69 -21.22
CA LEU A 317 20.44 0.13 -20.24
C LEU A 317 19.32 -0.69 -19.58
N ILE A 318 19.34 -0.80 -18.25
CA ILE A 318 18.41 -1.64 -17.52
C ILE A 318 17.63 -0.85 -16.47
N SER A 319 16.33 -1.16 -16.35
CA SER A 319 15.44 -0.61 -15.33
C SER A 319 15.74 -1.17 -13.94
N SER A 320 15.50 -0.38 -12.91
CA SER A 320 15.56 -0.82 -11.52
C SER A 320 14.35 -1.65 -11.05
N ARG A 321 13.42 -1.98 -11.96
CA ARG A 321 12.22 -2.79 -11.67
C ARG A 321 12.34 -4.25 -12.11
N VAL A 322 13.46 -4.64 -12.67
CA VAL A 322 13.74 -6.02 -13.10
C VAL A 322 14.05 -6.94 -11.92
N THR A 323 13.95 -8.25 -12.14
CA THR A 323 14.31 -9.26 -11.13
C THR A 323 15.84 -9.39 -10.95
N ASN A 324 16.27 -10.03 -9.86
CA ASN A 324 17.69 -10.33 -9.64
C ASN A 324 18.26 -11.25 -10.71
N GLU A 325 17.45 -12.21 -11.20
CA GLU A 325 17.83 -13.13 -12.26
C GLU A 325 18.12 -12.36 -13.57
N ALA A 326 17.21 -11.48 -13.97
CA ALA A 326 17.40 -10.62 -15.13
C ALA A 326 18.64 -9.72 -14.99
N THR A 327 18.90 -9.18 -13.79
CA THR A 327 20.08 -8.40 -13.50
C THR A 327 21.37 -9.17 -13.72
N LYS A 328 21.44 -10.44 -13.27
CA LYS A 328 22.63 -11.30 -13.47
C LYS A 328 22.87 -11.63 -14.94
N VAL A 329 21.81 -11.97 -15.68
CA VAL A 329 21.90 -12.23 -17.11
C VAL A 329 22.37 -10.98 -17.85
N PHE A 330 21.77 -9.84 -17.55
CA PHE A 330 22.16 -8.54 -18.12
C PHE A 330 23.65 -8.23 -17.88
N LYS A 331 24.12 -8.38 -16.63
CA LYS A 331 25.53 -8.16 -16.29
C LYS A 331 26.46 -9.11 -17.02
N ALA A 332 26.09 -10.39 -17.12
CA ALA A 332 26.89 -11.39 -17.86
C ALA A 332 27.00 -11.05 -19.35
N PHE A 333 25.94 -10.49 -19.95
CA PHE A 333 25.89 -10.17 -21.37
C PHE A 333 26.60 -8.84 -21.69
N PHE A 334 26.33 -7.76 -20.95
CA PHE A 334 26.85 -6.44 -21.25
C PHE A 334 28.18 -6.09 -20.53
N GLY A 335 28.52 -6.80 -19.45
CA GLY A 335 29.75 -6.55 -18.69
C GLY A 335 29.88 -5.10 -18.25
N GLN A 336 30.95 -4.42 -18.72
CA GLN A 336 31.23 -3.01 -18.41
C GLN A 336 30.37 -2.02 -19.24
N ASN A 337 29.67 -2.50 -20.28
CA ASN A 337 28.81 -1.68 -21.13
C ASN A 337 27.36 -1.66 -20.64
N GLY A 338 27.09 -2.28 -19.49
CA GLY A 338 25.75 -2.30 -18.87
C GLY A 338 25.59 -1.21 -17.82
N TYR A 339 24.49 -0.45 -17.89
CA TYR A 339 24.19 0.67 -16.99
C TYR A 339 22.75 0.63 -16.51
N LEU A 340 22.52 1.16 -15.31
CA LEU A 340 21.20 1.41 -14.76
C LEU A 340 20.63 2.71 -15.35
N ILE A 341 19.39 2.66 -15.88
CA ILE A 341 18.72 3.82 -16.49
C ILE A 341 18.47 4.90 -15.43
N GLU A 342 17.84 4.50 -14.33
CA GLU A 342 17.49 5.35 -13.21
C GLU A 342 17.92 4.65 -11.92
N GLY A 343 18.76 5.31 -11.17
CA GLY A 343 19.14 4.87 -9.84
C GLY A 343 19.13 6.07 -8.93
N SER A 344 18.62 5.94 -7.75
CA SER A 344 18.70 7.04 -6.80
C SER A 344 20.05 7.11 -6.12
N GLY A 345 20.99 6.22 -6.40
CA GLY A 345 22.30 6.20 -5.72
C GLY A 345 22.15 6.34 -4.18
N ALA A 346 21.02 5.99 -3.64
CA ALA A 346 20.78 6.09 -2.20
C ALA A 346 21.60 5.03 -1.50
N PRO A 347 22.59 5.41 -0.73
CA PRO A 347 23.47 4.47 -0.04
C PRO A 347 22.64 3.50 0.83
N GLU A 348 23.20 2.33 1.11
CA GLU A 348 22.50 1.31 1.90
C GLU A 348 22.19 1.82 3.32
N GLY A 349 20.91 1.71 3.72
CA GLY A 349 20.44 1.98 5.08
C GLY A 349 20.68 0.78 6.00
N ASN A 350 20.67 1.01 7.30
CA ASN A 350 20.77 -0.01 8.35
C ASN A 350 19.45 -0.18 9.13
N ALA A 351 18.36 0.41 8.65
CA ALA A 351 17.06 0.43 9.31
C ALA A 351 15.93 0.22 8.30
N THR A 352 14.73 -0.01 8.82
CA THR A 352 13.50 -0.27 8.08
C THR A 352 12.45 0.82 8.34
N LEU A 353 11.34 0.81 7.60
CA LEU A 353 10.25 1.76 7.84
C LEU A 353 9.62 1.60 9.24
N SER A 354 9.63 0.39 9.81
CA SER A 354 9.09 0.18 11.16
C SER A 354 9.90 0.87 12.26
N ASP A 355 11.19 1.15 12.02
CA ASP A 355 12.00 1.91 12.98
C ASP A 355 11.51 3.35 13.14
N ILE A 356 10.86 3.91 12.11
CA ILE A 356 10.26 5.25 12.16
C ILE A 356 9.11 5.31 13.17
N ASP A 357 8.39 4.21 13.38
CA ASP A 357 7.28 4.17 14.35
C ASP A 357 7.74 4.33 15.81
N ALA A 358 8.97 3.96 16.12
CA ALA A 358 9.57 4.11 17.45
C ALA A 358 10.46 5.36 17.57
N ALA A 359 10.60 6.14 16.49
CA ALA A 359 11.47 7.30 16.46
C ALA A 359 10.87 8.47 17.25
N ASP A 360 11.73 9.17 17.98
CA ASP A 360 11.45 10.46 18.60
C ASP A 360 11.89 11.66 17.74
N VAL A 361 12.88 11.43 16.86
CA VAL A 361 13.34 12.39 15.85
C VAL A 361 13.40 11.72 14.49
N VAL A 362 12.73 12.30 13.49
CA VAL A 362 12.75 11.84 12.09
C VAL A 362 13.28 12.95 11.20
N VAL A 363 14.41 12.75 10.58
CA VAL A 363 14.96 13.66 9.57
C VAL A 363 14.69 13.11 8.17
N VAL A 364 14.09 13.92 7.29
CA VAL A 364 13.84 13.57 5.88
C VAL A 364 14.71 14.44 4.99
N ALA A 365 15.55 13.83 4.14
CA ALA A 365 16.51 14.53 3.30
C ALA A 365 16.61 13.96 1.88
N GLY A 366 16.70 14.83 0.87
CA GLY A 366 17.01 14.45 -0.51
C GLY A 366 15.99 13.57 -1.21
N ILE A 367 14.71 13.56 -0.78
CA ILE A 367 13.63 12.78 -1.39
C ILE A 367 12.27 13.45 -1.20
N ASN A 368 11.43 13.41 -2.22
CA ASN A 368 10.02 13.76 -2.12
C ASN A 368 9.18 12.51 -1.85
N LEU A 369 8.89 12.25 -0.57
CA LEU A 369 8.18 11.04 -0.16
C LEU A 369 6.80 10.88 -0.82
N GLU A 370 6.09 11.97 -1.06
CA GLU A 370 4.74 11.90 -1.63
C GLU A 370 4.74 11.53 -3.12
N LYS A 371 5.80 11.87 -3.83
CA LYS A 371 6.00 11.54 -5.25
C LYS A 371 6.65 10.17 -5.43
N ASP A 372 7.73 9.92 -4.68
CA ASP A 372 8.65 8.83 -4.96
C ASP A 372 8.34 7.57 -4.12
N CYS A 373 8.03 7.75 -2.81
CA CYS A 373 7.84 6.66 -1.85
C CYS A 373 6.68 6.95 -0.89
N GLN A 374 5.46 7.09 -1.40
CA GLN A 374 4.30 7.58 -0.66
C GLN A 374 4.02 6.80 0.65
N VAL A 375 4.25 5.49 0.69
CA VAL A 375 4.07 4.68 1.91
C VAL A 375 5.00 5.17 3.02
N ALA A 376 6.25 5.54 2.73
CA ALA A 376 7.16 6.07 3.74
C ALA A 376 6.62 7.36 4.37
N SER A 377 5.89 8.19 3.59
CA SER A 377 5.24 9.38 4.15
C SER A 377 4.19 9.05 5.22
N SER A 378 3.56 7.87 5.13
CA SER A 378 2.60 7.42 6.15
C SER A 378 3.29 7.14 7.49
N PHE A 379 4.46 6.51 7.47
CA PHE A 379 5.25 6.26 8.67
C PHE A 379 5.73 7.57 9.32
N VAL A 380 6.23 8.51 8.53
CA VAL A 380 6.64 9.85 9.04
C VAL A 380 5.45 10.57 9.69
N LYS A 381 4.28 10.53 9.06
CA LYS A 381 3.06 11.15 9.60
C LYS A 381 2.58 10.48 10.88
N ARG A 382 2.70 9.14 10.99
CA ARG A 382 2.39 8.42 12.24
C ARG A 382 3.35 8.80 13.36
N ALA A 383 4.65 8.87 13.07
CA ALA A 383 5.64 9.33 14.05
C ALA A 383 5.31 10.74 14.56
N PHE A 384 5.01 11.68 13.65
CA PHE A 384 4.56 13.02 14.00
C PHE A 384 3.30 13.00 14.89
N ASN A 385 2.29 12.22 14.55
CA ASN A 385 1.05 12.10 15.32
C ASN A 385 1.28 11.54 16.73
N ARG A 386 2.38 10.80 16.95
CA ARG A 386 2.83 10.29 18.27
C ARG A 386 3.72 11.26 19.04
N GLY A 387 4.04 12.41 18.45
CA GLY A 387 4.84 13.46 19.09
C GLY A 387 6.31 13.49 18.68
N ALA A 388 6.73 12.72 17.68
CA ALA A 388 8.10 12.78 17.16
C ALA A 388 8.40 14.14 16.53
N GLU A 389 9.62 14.65 16.72
CA GLU A 389 10.11 15.80 15.98
C GLU A 389 10.39 15.41 14.53
N VAL A 390 9.77 16.11 13.57
CA VAL A 390 9.98 15.88 12.14
C VAL A 390 10.76 17.06 11.55
N VAL A 391 11.96 16.77 11.07
CA VAL A 391 12.86 17.74 10.43
C VAL A 391 12.96 17.45 8.93
N VAL A 392 12.68 18.44 8.09
CA VAL A 392 12.76 18.29 6.63
C VAL A 392 13.88 19.15 6.07
N ILE A 393 14.73 18.53 5.25
CA ILE A 393 15.78 19.22 4.49
C ILE A 393 15.37 19.30 3.02
N GLY A 394 15.16 20.51 2.53
CA GLY A 394 14.57 20.76 1.22
C GLY A 394 13.04 20.62 1.26
N SER A 395 12.48 19.64 0.57
CA SER A 395 11.05 19.31 0.57
C SER A 395 10.84 17.80 0.52
N ALA A 396 9.98 17.31 1.39
CA ALA A 396 9.56 15.92 1.46
C ALA A 396 8.15 15.67 0.87
N GLY A 397 7.54 16.70 0.31
CA GLY A 397 6.16 16.72 -0.19
C GLY A 397 5.24 17.58 0.66
N LYS A 398 4.22 18.17 0.02
CA LYS A 398 3.35 19.22 0.61
C LYS A 398 2.76 18.85 1.99
N ASN A 399 2.27 17.62 2.14
CA ASN A 399 1.62 17.21 3.38
C ASN A 399 2.61 16.80 4.48
N VAL A 400 3.80 16.30 4.12
CA VAL A 400 4.90 16.05 5.06
C VAL A 400 5.49 17.38 5.51
N ASP A 401 5.75 18.28 4.58
CA ASP A 401 6.28 19.62 4.85
C ASP A 401 5.40 20.44 5.82
N LYS A 402 4.07 20.29 5.72
CA LYS A 402 3.11 20.93 6.64
C LYS A 402 3.18 20.39 8.08
N ARG A 403 3.62 19.14 8.25
CA ARG A 403 3.80 18.49 9.56
C ARG A 403 5.23 18.60 10.09
N ALA A 404 6.16 19.13 9.28
CA ALA A 404 7.52 19.32 9.73
C ALA A 404 7.59 20.30 10.91
N THR A 405 8.18 19.85 11.99
CA THR A 405 8.47 20.68 13.19
C THR A 405 9.50 21.76 12.85
N LYS A 406 10.48 21.38 12.03
CA LYS A 406 11.53 22.27 11.53
C LYS A 406 11.82 22.00 10.05
N ARG A 407 12.17 23.07 9.30
CA ARG A 407 12.54 22.95 7.89
C ARG A 407 13.81 23.72 7.60
N TYR A 408 14.72 23.10 6.88
CA TYR A 408 15.99 23.69 6.45
C TYR A 408 16.19 23.49 4.93
N ARG A 409 16.86 24.44 4.28
CA ARG A 409 17.23 24.30 2.88
C ARG A 409 18.33 23.27 2.68
N ASN A 410 19.33 23.33 3.57
CA ASN A 410 20.53 22.47 3.55
C ASN A 410 20.78 21.90 4.93
N TRP A 411 21.63 20.87 4.99
CA TRP A 411 22.16 20.31 6.22
C TRP A 411 22.90 21.38 7.04
N ASN A 412 22.70 21.42 8.33
CA ASN A 412 23.35 22.34 9.25
C ASN A 412 23.52 21.71 10.65
N GLU A 413 24.23 22.40 11.53
CA GLU A 413 24.50 21.93 12.89
C GLU A 413 23.23 21.61 13.69
N LYS A 414 22.16 22.37 13.52
CA LYS A 414 20.89 22.13 14.24
C LYS A 414 20.25 20.79 13.89
N VAL A 415 20.40 20.33 12.64
CA VAL A 415 19.96 19.00 12.21
C VAL A 415 20.82 17.92 12.87
N THR A 416 22.14 18.12 12.89
CA THR A 416 23.06 17.19 13.55
C THR A 416 22.79 17.10 15.04
N THR A 417 22.59 18.23 15.71
CA THR A 417 22.24 18.28 17.13
C THR A 417 20.92 17.54 17.42
N ALA A 418 19.87 17.75 16.60
CA ALA A 418 18.62 17.03 16.76
C ALA A 418 18.76 15.50 16.66
N LEU A 419 19.64 15.02 15.77
CA LEU A 419 19.94 13.59 15.64
C LEU A 419 20.78 13.05 16.82
N GLN A 420 21.66 13.86 17.39
CA GLN A 420 22.50 13.48 18.53
C GLN A 420 21.74 13.48 19.87
N GLU A 421 20.79 14.39 20.03
CA GLU A 421 19.97 14.51 21.25
C GLU A 421 18.78 13.56 21.27
N GLY A 422 18.37 13.02 20.11
CA GLY A 422 17.29 12.04 20.01
C GLY A 422 17.67 10.71 20.67
N ALA A 423 16.71 10.09 21.37
CA ALA A 423 16.88 8.77 21.97
C ALA A 423 16.77 7.65 20.90
N ASN A 424 15.95 7.85 19.87
CA ASN A 424 15.77 6.94 18.73
C ASN A 424 15.71 7.72 17.41
N PRO A 425 16.81 8.39 16.99
CA PRO A 425 16.81 9.19 15.78
C PRO A 425 16.80 8.33 14.52
N VAL A 426 15.99 8.72 13.53
CA VAL A 426 15.92 8.08 12.22
C VAL A 426 16.18 9.09 11.12
N LEU A 427 17.11 8.77 10.22
CA LEU A 427 17.35 9.50 8.97
C LEU A 427 16.68 8.75 7.82
N LEU A 428 15.70 9.38 7.18
CA LEU A 428 15.06 8.91 5.96
C LEU A 428 15.59 9.72 4.78
N TYR A 429 16.19 9.08 3.80
CA TYR A 429 16.88 9.79 2.73
C TYR A 429 16.71 9.12 1.36
N GLY A 430 16.91 9.90 0.32
CA GLY A 430 16.94 9.45 -1.07
C GLY A 430 18.20 9.86 -1.80
N GLY A 431 18.21 9.78 -3.13
CA GLY A 431 19.34 10.06 -4.00
C GLY A 431 19.89 11.49 -3.95
N GLY A 432 19.18 12.43 -3.31
CA GLY A 432 19.69 13.77 -3.04
C GLY A 432 20.71 13.85 -1.88
N VAL A 433 20.99 12.72 -1.21
CA VAL A 433 22.04 12.62 -0.16
C VAL A 433 23.15 11.72 -0.69
N ASP A 434 24.33 12.28 -0.91
CA ASP A 434 25.48 11.53 -1.42
C ASP A 434 26.15 10.63 -0.35
N SER A 435 26.98 9.69 -0.82
CA SER A 435 27.64 8.72 0.06
C SER A 435 28.65 9.38 1.02
N GLN A 436 29.27 10.50 0.65
CA GLN A 436 30.22 11.22 1.49
C GLN A 436 29.48 11.94 2.63
N GLN A 437 28.37 12.58 2.30
CA GLN A 437 27.48 13.22 3.28
C GLN A 437 26.95 12.19 4.29
N LEU A 438 26.50 11.03 3.83
CA LEU A 438 26.00 9.97 4.72
C LEU A 438 27.10 9.42 5.64
N ARG A 439 28.34 9.21 5.13
CA ARG A 439 29.47 8.80 5.98
C ARG A 439 29.72 9.81 7.09
N ARG A 440 29.78 11.09 6.76
CA ARG A 440 29.98 12.16 7.74
C ARG A 440 28.87 12.19 8.79
N ILE A 441 27.61 11.96 8.40
CA ILE A 441 26.48 11.87 9.34
C ILE A 441 26.65 10.69 10.30
N ARG A 442 27.05 9.51 9.79
CA ARG A 442 27.29 8.32 10.61
C ARG A 442 28.49 8.47 11.55
N GLU A 443 29.52 9.19 11.14
CA GLU A 443 30.67 9.52 12.01
C GLU A 443 30.25 10.42 13.17
N LEU A 444 29.37 11.39 12.92
CA LEU A 444 28.85 12.32 13.95
C LEU A 444 27.78 11.69 14.85
N CYS A 445 27.03 10.71 14.33
CA CYS A 445 25.94 10.03 15.00
C CYS A 445 26.02 8.52 14.75
N PRO A 446 26.90 7.77 15.44
CA PRO A 446 27.17 6.34 15.14
C PRO A 446 25.94 5.43 15.28
N GLU A 447 25.05 5.72 16.22
CA GLU A 447 23.85 4.94 16.51
C GLU A 447 22.65 5.30 15.63
N ILE A 448 22.83 6.19 14.65
CA ILE A 448 21.73 6.65 13.80
C ILE A 448 21.15 5.52 12.95
N LYS A 449 19.83 5.39 12.98
CA LYS A 449 19.08 4.52 12.10
C LYS A 449 18.85 5.20 10.77
N CYS A 450 19.30 4.58 9.69
CA CYS A 450 19.25 5.15 8.36
C CYS A 450 18.36 4.32 7.43
N VAL A 451 17.31 4.93 6.87
CA VAL A 451 16.40 4.30 5.88
C VAL A 451 16.65 4.94 4.52
N GLY A 452 17.36 4.24 3.65
CA GLY A 452 17.61 4.68 2.27
C GLY A 452 16.45 4.27 1.34
N LEU A 453 15.92 5.21 0.57
CA LEU A 453 14.85 5.02 -0.39
C LEU A 453 15.31 5.32 -1.81
N ALA A 454 14.86 4.51 -2.75
CA ALA A 454 15.20 4.60 -4.16
C ALA A 454 13.97 4.44 -5.06
N ASN A 455 14.07 4.87 -6.30
CA ASN A 455 13.12 4.54 -7.34
C ASN A 455 13.37 3.11 -7.84
N GLY A 456 12.30 2.32 -8.00
CA GLY A 456 12.39 0.91 -8.41
C GLY A 456 12.77 -0.06 -7.28
N VAL A 457 12.10 -1.19 -7.29
CA VAL A 457 12.15 -2.18 -6.20
C VAL A 457 13.52 -2.85 -6.06
N ASN A 458 14.24 -3.01 -7.18
CA ASN A 458 15.51 -3.73 -7.24
C ASN A 458 16.76 -2.84 -7.39
N SER A 459 16.66 -1.54 -7.11
CA SER A 459 17.81 -0.63 -7.19
C SER A 459 19.02 -1.15 -6.42
N ARG A 460 18.82 -1.71 -5.23
CA ARG A 460 19.88 -2.29 -4.41
C ARG A 460 20.46 -3.59 -4.99
N GLY A 461 19.63 -4.40 -5.65
CA GLY A 461 20.11 -5.60 -6.33
C GLY A 461 21.07 -5.28 -7.45
N LEU A 462 20.76 -4.25 -8.25
CA LEU A 462 21.64 -3.79 -9.32
C LEU A 462 22.93 -3.17 -8.79
N GLU A 463 22.87 -2.38 -7.72
CA GLU A 463 24.07 -1.82 -7.07
C GLU A 463 24.99 -2.92 -6.51
N ARG A 464 24.43 -3.95 -5.84
CA ARG A 464 25.20 -5.11 -5.33
C ARG A 464 25.86 -5.90 -6.45
N GLU A 465 25.23 -6.00 -7.61
CA GLU A 465 25.83 -6.59 -8.81
C GLU A 465 26.85 -5.65 -9.46
N GLY A 466 27.02 -4.42 -8.97
CA GLY A 466 27.99 -3.47 -9.47
C GLY A 466 27.64 -2.89 -10.84
N ILE A 467 26.35 -2.77 -11.16
CA ILE A 467 25.87 -2.10 -12.38
C ILE A 467 25.87 -0.59 -12.09
N PRO A 468 26.71 0.21 -12.80
CA PRO A 468 26.80 1.64 -12.56
C PRO A 468 25.57 2.38 -13.10
N LEU A 469 25.30 3.55 -12.53
CA LEU A 469 24.29 4.46 -13.08
C LEU A 469 24.79 5.05 -14.41
N TRP A 470 23.90 5.12 -15.39
CA TRP A 470 24.21 5.78 -16.65
C TRP A 470 24.27 7.32 -16.49
N GLU A 471 25.39 7.91 -16.90
CA GLU A 471 25.64 9.34 -16.74
C GLU A 471 24.92 10.22 -17.77
N GLY A 472 24.13 9.64 -18.68
CA GLY A 472 23.40 10.38 -19.70
C GLY A 472 24.25 10.82 -20.89
N LYS A 473 25.31 10.08 -21.23
CA LYS A 473 26.11 10.32 -22.43
C LYS A 473 25.33 9.95 -23.69
N GLU A 474 25.54 10.68 -24.79
CA GLU A 474 24.96 10.33 -26.09
C GLU A 474 25.51 8.97 -26.55
N ILE A 475 24.62 8.14 -27.13
CA ILE A 475 24.95 6.83 -27.68
C ILE A 475 24.83 6.93 -29.21
N GLU A 476 25.89 6.55 -29.92
CA GLU A 476 25.99 6.70 -31.37
C GLU A 476 25.71 5.38 -32.10
N LYS A 477 26.19 4.25 -31.61
CA LYS A 477 26.07 2.96 -32.30
C LYS A 477 24.79 2.21 -31.90
N ALA A 478 24.90 1.22 -31.03
CA ALA A 478 23.77 0.40 -30.63
C ALA A 478 23.43 0.58 -29.16
N VAL A 479 22.13 0.51 -28.85
CA VAL A 479 21.63 0.51 -27.48
C VAL A 479 20.56 -0.55 -27.29
N TYR A 480 20.63 -1.29 -26.19
CA TYR A 480 19.62 -2.23 -25.73
C TYR A 480 19.01 -1.71 -24.43
N VAL A 481 17.74 -1.35 -24.46
CA VAL A 481 17.04 -0.81 -23.31
C VAL A 481 16.07 -1.87 -22.76
N ILE A 482 16.28 -2.28 -21.52
CA ILE A 482 15.34 -3.14 -20.77
C ILE A 482 14.55 -2.24 -19.83
N ALA A 483 13.34 -1.88 -20.28
CA ALA A 483 12.32 -1.21 -19.49
C ALA A 483 11.27 -2.24 -19.06
N CYS A 484 10.62 -2.04 -17.90
CA CYS A 484 9.52 -2.90 -17.47
C CYS A 484 8.18 -2.30 -17.89
N ASP A 485 7.56 -1.56 -16.98
CA ASP A 485 6.26 -0.92 -17.13
C ASP A 485 6.34 0.62 -17.00
N GLU A 486 7.53 1.14 -16.72
CA GLU A 486 7.75 2.57 -16.54
C GLU A 486 7.65 3.36 -17.85
N THR A 487 7.22 4.60 -17.71
CA THR A 487 7.38 5.61 -18.76
C THR A 487 8.80 6.14 -18.68
N LEU A 488 9.54 5.98 -19.76
CA LEU A 488 10.94 6.45 -19.83
C LEU A 488 10.99 7.98 -19.98
N ASP A 489 11.99 8.60 -19.36
CA ASP A 489 12.19 10.04 -19.35
C ASP A 489 12.50 10.56 -20.79
N GLU A 490 11.96 11.72 -21.14
CA GLU A 490 12.28 12.46 -22.38
C GLU A 490 13.79 12.72 -22.53
N ARG A 491 14.51 12.85 -21.41
CA ARG A 491 15.96 12.99 -21.39
C ARG A 491 16.68 11.74 -21.93
N LEU A 492 16.20 10.55 -21.60
CA LEU A 492 16.71 9.31 -22.16
C LEU A 492 16.51 9.30 -23.68
N GLU A 493 15.31 9.61 -24.13
CA GLU A 493 15.02 9.67 -25.58
C GLU A 493 15.90 10.65 -26.33
N PHE A 494 16.18 11.80 -25.72
CA PHE A 494 17.08 12.81 -26.31
C PHE A 494 18.50 12.26 -26.49
N ASN A 495 19.03 11.52 -25.52
CA ASN A 495 20.38 10.97 -25.56
C ASN A 495 20.52 9.79 -26.53
N LEU A 496 19.41 9.11 -26.83
CA LEU A 496 19.37 7.99 -27.78
C LEU A 496 19.10 8.40 -29.23
N ARG A 497 18.86 9.68 -29.51
CA ARG A 497 18.48 10.17 -30.84
C ARG A 497 19.52 9.95 -31.95
N LYS A 498 20.81 9.75 -31.55
CA LYS A 498 21.92 9.51 -32.47
C LYS A 498 22.25 8.04 -32.64
N ALA A 499 21.63 7.16 -31.85
CA ALA A 499 21.90 5.73 -31.92
C ALA A 499 21.46 5.18 -33.30
N GLU A 500 22.37 4.48 -33.96
CA GLU A 500 22.10 3.86 -35.26
C GLU A 500 21.15 2.66 -35.13
N PHE A 501 21.20 1.95 -33.99
CA PHE A 501 20.36 0.78 -33.73
C PHE A 501 19.82 0.78 -32.29
N ILE A 502 18.51 0.79 -32.16
CA ILE A 502 17.80 0.86 -30.86
C ILE A 502 16.95 -0.38 -30.68
N ILE A 503 17.21 -1.14 -29.63
CA ILE A 503 16.45 -2.30 -29.20
C ILE A 503 15.77 -1.94 -27.87
N VAL A 504 14.45 -2.17 -27.75
CA VAL A 504 13.69 -1.86 -26.53
C VAL A 504 12.88 -3.06 -26.11
N GLN A 505 13.13 -3.58 -24.92
CA GLN A 505 12.30 -4.57 -24.27
C GLN A 505 11.39 -3.87 -23.25
N SER A 506 10.09 -3.90 -23.49
CA SER A 506 9.08 -3.24 -22.64
C SER A 506 7.76 -4.01 -22.64
N ALA A 507 7.01 -3.94 -21.54
CA ALA A 507 5.68 -4.54 -21.45
C ALA A 507 4.59 -3.74 -22.19
N PHE A 508 4.83 -2.44 -22.41
CA PHE A 508 3.85 -1.52 -23.00
C PHE A 508 4.48 -0.67 -24.09
N GLU A 509 3.64 -0.20 -25.00
CA GLU A 509 4.07 0.81 -25.96
C GLU A 509 4.43 2.12 -25.25
N THR A 510 5.56 2.69 -25.64
CA THR A 510 6.08 3.97 -25.17
C THR A 510 6.54 4.82 -26.35
N SER A 511 6.85 6.09 -26.11
CA SER A 511 7.49 6.95 -27.12
C SER A 511 8.82 6.36 -27.62
N LEU A 512 9.58 5.70 -26.75
CA LEU A 512 10.84 5.05 -27.13
C LEU A 512 10.60 3.77 -27.96
N THR A 513 9.63 2.92 -27.63
CA THR A 513 9.31 1.71 -28.44
C THR A 513 8.92 2.10 -29.85
N ARG A 514 8.19 3.22 -30.03
CA ARG A 514 7.81 3.74 -31.37
C ARG A 514 9.02 4.19 -32.20
N LYS A 515 10.14 4.53 -31.59
CA LYS A 515 11.40 4.91 -32.26
C LYS A 515 12.36 3.74 -32.44
N ALA A 516 12.17 2.64 -31.72
CA ALA A 516 13.03 1.48 -31.74
C ALA A 516 13.06 0.80 -33.12
N HIS A 517 14.16 0.12 -33.41
CA HIS A 517 14.33 -0.75 -34.57
C HIS A 517 13.79 -2.15 -34.28
N VAL A 518 13.96 -2.60 -33.02
CA VAL A 518 13.39 -3.85 -32.50
C VAL A 518 12.71 -3.59 -31.17
N VAL A 519 11.55 -4.20 -30.95
CA VAL A 519 10.80 -4.12 -29.69
C VAL A 519 10.49 -5.53 -29.22
#